data_b7bccc1ecd81d5512173e53a90f5862d
#
_entry.id   b7bccc1ecd81d5512173e53a90f5862d
#
_cell.length_a   1.000
_cell.length_b   1.000
_cell.length_c   1.000
_cell.angle_alpha   90.00
_cell.angle_beta   90.00
_cell.angle_gamma   90.00
#
_symmetry.space_group_name_H-M   'P 1'
#
loop_
_entity.id
_entity.type
_entity.pdbx_description
1 polymer ?
#
loop_
_entity_poly.entity_id
_entity_poly.type
_entity_poly.pdbx_seq_one_letter_code
_entity_poly.pdbx_strand_id
1 'polypeptide(L)'
;MKILFLVYHGFSDESGISKKIHYQVKGMEQNGHEVHLCYYDFDTSGNRCRYVNGQVIHNYGKGKLAAIRSRLQLDCIYNYCIEHSIELMYVRSFMNASPVLVRLFKRIKSVGINSVMEIPTYPYDKEVSGYCLNDMVSLQIDKLFRNQLASQMEAIVTFSDADQIFGQRTIKISNGIDFDSIPLHQPKTVNDGEIHLIGVAEIHYWHGFDRLVAGMGEYYRKNPDGRKIYFHVVGWEDTRGLTNNGYQTLDQVANQYGIEKYVIKHGRLFGEQLDEVFNQCVFAIGSLGRHRSGITTIKTLKNREYAARGISFIYSETDSDFDNQTYVIKAPANDTPIDVSEIVRYIDNCKVEPSYIRQTVAHLSWKHQMQLVLEKVLNNSIH
;
A
#
# COMPACT_ATOMS: atom_id res chain seq x y z
N MET A 1 26.13 -3.67 4.74
CA MET A 1 25.68 -3.32 6.11
C MET A 1 24.75 -4.39 6.63
N LYS A 2 24.71 -4.54 7.96
CA LYS A 2 23.70 -5.34 8.67
C LYS A 2 22.56 -4.44 9.11
N ILE A 3 21.35 -4.72 8.64
CA ILE A 3 20.16 -3.89 8.84
C ILE A 3 19.14 -4.67 9.67
N LEU A 4 18.63 -4.11 10.77
CA LEU A 4 17.45 -4.63 11.44
C LEU A 4 16.20 -3.92 10.91
N PHE A 5 15.34 -4.66 10.18
CA PHE A 5 14.03 -4.17 9.73
C PHE A 5 12.97 -4.49 10.78
N LEU A 6 12.53 -3.48 11.53
CA LEU A 6 11.61 -3.64 12.65
C LEU A 6 10.18 -3.30 12.28
N VAL A 7 9.27 -4.25 12.52
CA VAL A 7 7.82 -4.06 12.41
C VAL A 7 7.10 -4.46 13.70
N TYR A 8 5.88 -3.94 13.88
CA TYR A 8 5.08 -4.13 15.10
C TYR A 8 3.84 -5.00 14.89
N HIS A 9 3.84 -5.83 13.89
CA HIS A 9 2.75 -6.79 13.56
C HIS A 9 3.35 -8.09 13.02
N GLY A 10 2.55 -9.13 12.94
CA GLY A 10 2.86 -10.38 12.25
C GLY A 10 2.60 -10.29 10.76
N PHE A 11 2.81 -11.38 10.07
CA PHE A 11 2.65 -11.48 8.62
C PHE A 11 1.47 -12.37 8.25
N SER A 12 0.84 -12.07 7.12
CA SER A 12 -0.19 -12.88 6.48
C SER A 12 0.05 -12.88 4.97
N ASP A 13 -0.05 -14.04 4.34
CA ASP A 13 0.15 -14.21 2.90
C ASP A 13 -0.85 -13.42 2.05
N GLU A 14 -2.02 -13.14 2.63
CA GLU A 14 -3.09 -12.38 1.98
C GLU A 14 -2.88 -10.86 2.08
N SER A 15 -2.01 -10.40 2.98
CA SER A 15 -1.82 -8.97 3.25
C SER A 15 -0.90 -8.31 2.25
N GLY A 16 -1.39 -7.30 1.53
CA GLY A 16 -0.57 -6.44 0.68
C GLY A 16 0.54 -5.70 1.46
N ILE A 17 0.32 -5.43 2.76
CA ILE A 17 1.33 -4.82 3.64
C ILE A 17 2.46 -5.83 3.92
N SER A 18 2.11 -7.10 4.18
CA SER A 18 3.10 -8.16 4.39
C SER A 18 3.97 -8.35 3.15
N LYS A 19 3.37 -8.44 1.97
CA LYS A 19 4.08 -8.53 0.69
C LYS A 19 5.00 -7.34 0.46
N LYS A 20 4.51 -6.11 0.73
CA LYS A 20 5.31 -4.89 0.62
C LYS A 20 6.57 -4.98 1.48
N ILE A 21 6.46 -5.38 2.75
CA ILE A 21 7.60 -5.47 3.66
C ILE A 21 8.62 -6.50 3.17
N HIS A 22 8.17 -7.67 2.74
CA HIS A 22 9.06 -8.69 2.17
C HIS A 22 9.79 -8.19 0.91
N TYR A 23 9.10 -7.44 0.04
CA TYR A 23 9.74 -6.83 -1.13
C TYR A 23 10.73 -5.71 -0.78
N GLN A 24 10.48 -4.95 0.29
CA GLN A 24 11.45 -3.97 0.81
C GLN A 24 12.71 -4.67 1.33
N VAL A 25 12.55 -5.73 2.11
CA VAL A 25 13.66 -6.57 2.60
C VAL A 25 14.45 -7.14 1.42
N LYS A 26 13.77 -7.80 0.46
CA LYS A 26 14.38 -8.31 -0.78
C LYS A 26 15.14 -7.21 -1.54
N GLY A 27 14.56 -6.01 -1.64
CA GLY A 27 15.21 -4.86 -2.29
C GLY A 27 16.51 -4.43 -1.60
N MET A 28 16.56 -4.45 -0.26
CA MET A 28 17.79 -4.19 0.50
C MET A 28 18.83 -5.30 0.29
N GLU A 29 18.42 -6.57 0.31
CA GLU A 29 19.29 -7.73 0.06
C GLU A 29 19.87 -7.70 -1.36
N GLN A 30 19.07 -7.34 -2.37
CA GLN A 30 19.52 -7.16 -3.75
C GLN A 30 20.54 -6.01 -3.92
N ASN A 31 20.61 -5.09 -2.95
CA ASN A 31 21.64 -4.04 -2.86
C ASN A 31 22.87 -4.48 -2.06
N GLY A 32 22.98 -5.77 -1.70
CA GLY A 32 24.14 -6.33 -1.01
C GLY A 32 24.14 -6.12 0.51
N HIS A 33 22.99 -5.90 1.13
CA HIS A 33 22.88 -5.76 2.59
C HIS A 33 22.37 -7.05 3.23
N GLU A 34 22.81 -7.33 4.46
CA GLU A 34 22.30 -8.40 5.31
C GLU A 34 21.11 -7.86 6.10
N VAL A 35 19.90 -8.40 5.88
CA VAL A 35 18.67 -7.88 6.51
C VAL A 35 18.11 -8.86 7.53
N HIS A 36 17.91 -8.36 8.75
CA HIS A 36 17.32 -9.07 9.87
C HIS A 36 15.89 -8.56 10.07
N LEU A 37 14.89 -9.31 9.59
CA LEU A 37 13.48 -8.93 9.70
C LEU A 37 12.94 -9.24 11.09
N CYS A 38 12.70 -8.21 11.90
CA CYS A 38 12.20 -8.30 13.28
C CYS A 38 10.71 -7.98 13.36
N TYR A 39 9.92 -8.95 13.81
CA TYR A 39 8.46 -8.84 13.91
C TYR A 39 7.95 -9.58 15.16
N TYR A 40 6.66 -9.50 15.47
CA TYR A 40 6.08 -10.40 16.44
C TYR A 40 4.89 -11.18 15.90
N ASP A 41 4.76 -12.41 16.37
CA ASP A 41 3.71 -13.33 15.98
C ASP A 41 3.42 -14.29 17.16
N PHE A 42 2.50 -15.21 16.94
CA PHE A 42 2.17 -16.25 17.89
C PHE A 42 2.87 -17.55 17.53
N ASP A 43 3.46 -18.21 18.55
CA ASP A 43 3.99 -19.57 18.38
C ASP A 43 2.85 -20.62 18.29
N THR A 44 3.20 -21.85 18.02
CA THR A 44 2.26 -22.98 17.93
C THR A 44 1.47 -23.24 19.23
N SER A 45 1.98 -22.78 20.35
CA SER A 45 1.33 -22.83 21.66
C SER A 45 0.43 -21.62 21.94
N GLY A 46 0.40 -20.62 21.06
CA GLY A 46 -0.36 -19.38 21.22
C GLY A 46 0.31 -18.34 22.13
N ASN A 47 1.62 -18.47 22.38
CA ASN A 47 2.38 -17.40 23.05
C ASN A 47 2.72 -16.31 22.05
N ARG A 48 2.63 -15.05 22.49
CA ARG A 48 3.14 -13.90 21.73
C ARG A 48 4.67 -13.87 21.82
N CYS A 49 5.34 -13.92 20.69
CA CYS A 49 6.79 -13.94 20.60
C CYS A 49 7.33 -12.82 19.71
N ARG A 50 8.56 -12.41 19.95
CA ARG A 50 9.35 -11.58 19.04
C ARG A 50 10.23 -12.50 18.22
N TYR A 51 10.17 -12.34 16.92
CA TYR A 51 10.93 -13.12 15.95
C TYR A 51 11.95 -12.25 15.23
N VAL A 52 13.07 -12.86 14.83
CA VAL A 52 13.96 -12.33 13.80
C VAL A 52 14.24 -13.45 12.81
N ASN A 53 13.98 -13.22 11.53
CA ASN A 53 14.14 -14.19 10.45
C ASN A 53 13.55 -15.58 10.79
N GLY A 54 12.35 -15.60 11.39
CA GLY A 54 11.67 -16.85 11.79
C GLY A 54 12.13 -17.46 13.11
N GLN A 55 13.19 -16.95 13.74
CA GLN A 55 13.67 -17.43 15.03
C GLN A 55 13.12 -16.60 16.19
N VAL A 56 12.66 -17.27 17.25
CA VAL A 56 12.16 -16.60 18.47
C VAL A 56 13.33 -16.00 19.23
N ILE A 57 13.34 -14.68 19.41
CA ILE A 57 14.32 -13.98 20.28
C ILE A 57 13.76 -13.63 21.66
N HIS A 58 12.42 -13.61 21.82
CA HIS A 58 11.78 -13.39 23.12
C HIS A 58 10.35 -13.94 23.14
N ASN A 59 9.95 -14.53 24.26
CA ASN A 59 8.59 -15.04 24.50
C ASN A 59 7.92 -14.21 25.61
N TYR A 60 6.83 -13.52 25.30
CA TYR A 60 6.06 -12.68 26.23
C TYR A 60 4.96 -13.44 26.98
N GLY A 61 4.69 -14.71 26.60
CA GLY A 61 3.60 -15.54 27.13
C GLY A 61 2.26 -15.31 26.42
N LYS A 62 1.16 -15.56 27.14
CA LYS A 62 -0.21 -15.54 26.58
C LYS A 62 -1.07 -14.40 27.13
N GLY A 63 -2.14 -14.11 26.39
CA GLY A 63 -3.23 -13.23 26.81
C GLY A 63 -2.90 -11.75 26.83
N LYS A 64 -3.73 -10.98 27.55
CA LYS A 64 -3.65 -9.51 27.59
C LYS A 64 -2.34 -8.99 28.19
N LEU A 65 -1.79 -9.69 29.18
CA LEU A 65 -0.50 -9.32 29.79
C LEU A 65 0.66 -9.46 28.80
N ALA A 66 0.65 -10.48 27.96
CA ALA A 66 1.65 -10.65 26.90
C ALA A 66 1.60 -9.49 25.89
N ALA A 67 0.40 -9.03 25.55
CA ALA A 67 0.22 -7.87 24.67
C ALA A 67 0.80 -6.57 25.29
N ILE A 68 0.68 -6.38 26.59
CA ILE A 68 1.28 -5.25 27.31
C ILE A 68 2.80 -5.42 27.36
N ARG A 69 3.30 -6.60 27.75
CA ARG A 69 4.74 -6.88 27.84
C ARG A 69 5.44 -6.67 26.50
N SER A 70 4.84 -7.11 25.39
CA SER A 70 5.43 -6.96 24.05
C SER A 70 5.59 -5.49 23.61
N ARG A 71 4.84 -4.56 24.23
CA ARG A 71 4.96 -3.12 24.01
C ARG A 71 5.94 -2.44 24.97
N LEU A 72 6.15 -3.00 26.14
CA LEU A 72 6.96 -2.40 27.21
C LEU A 72 8.36 -3.00 27.33
N GLN A 73 8.54 -4.28 27.00
CA GLN A 73 9.82 -5.02 27.13
C GLN A 73 10.49 -5.13 25.76
N LEU A 74 11.28 -4.13 25.41
CA LEU A 74 11.96 -4.04 24.11
C LEU A 74 13.47 -4.30 24.19
N ASP A 75 13.99 -4.67 25.37
CA ASP A 75 15.42 -4.94 25.59
C ASP A 75 15.95 -6.07 24.70
N CYS A 76 15.11 -7.04 24.35
CA CYS A 76 15.47 -8.11 23.41
C CYS A 76 15.89 -7.56 22.04
N ILE A 77 15.28 -6.45 21.57
CA ILE A 77 15.65 -5.80 20.32
C ILE A 77 17.01 -5.13 20.45
N TYR A 78 17.24 -4.39 21.53
CA TYR A 78 18.53 -3.75 21.79
C TYR A 78 19.67 -4.79 21.89
N ASN A 79 19.46 -5.84 22.69
CA ASN A 79 20.45 -6.89 22.87
C ASN A 79 20.78 -7.59 21.55
N TYR A 80 19.75 -7.89 20.74
CA TYR A 80 19.91 -8.45 19.41
C TYR A 80 20.78 -7.55 18.51
N CYS A 81 20.53 -6.24 18.52
CA CYS A 81 21.33 -5.29 17.73
C CYS A 81 22.81 -5.32 18.09
N ILE A 82 23.13 -5.40 19.39
CA ILE A 82 24.51 -5.46 19.87
C ILE A 82 25.16 -6.79 19.51
N GLU A 83 24.48 -7.90 19.81
CA GLU A 83 24.98 -9.27 19.61
C GLU A 83 25.29 -9.54 18.12
N HIS A 84 24.43 -9.04 17.22
CA HIS A 84 24.58 -9.26 15.78
C HIS A 84 25.31 -8.12 15.05
N SER A 85 25.81 -7.11 15.77
CA SER A 85 26.51 -5.95 15.19
C SER A 85 25.68 -5.24 14.12
N ILE A 86 24.42 -4.94 14.44
CA ILE A 86 23.53 -4.18 13.54
C ILE A 86 24.07 -2.76 13.36
N GLU A 87 24.12 -2.28 12.13
CA GLU A 87 24.65 -0.95 11.77
C GLU A 87 23.53 0.07 11.52
N LEU A 88 22.36 -0.41 11.06
CA LEU A 88 21.20 0.43 10.76
C LEU A 88 19.90 -0.24 11.25
N MET A 89 19.05 0.55 11.91
CA MET A 89 17.67 0.16 12.16
C MET A 89 16.73 0.86 11.17
N TYR A 90 16.00 0.06 10.38
CA TYR A 90 14.88 0.53 9.57
C TYR A 90 13.59 0.16 10.30
N VAL A 91 12.85 1.14 10.81
CA VAL A 91 11.63 0.87 11.56
C VAL A 91 10.40 1.36 10.82
N ARG A 92 9.45 0.47 10.60
CA ARG A 92 8.14 0.86 10.10
C ARG A 92 7.22 1.17 11.25
N SER A 93 6.81 2.43 11.36
CA SER A 93 6.01 2.95 12.47
C SER A 93 4.67 3.48 12.01
N PHE A 94 3.62 3.16 12.79
CA PHE A 94 2.28 3.71 12.61
C PHE A 94 1.62 3.80 13.98
N MET A 95 1.41 5.04 14.50
CA MET A 95 0.86 5.30 15.83
C MET A 95 1.54 4.53 16.99
N ASN A 96 2.85 4.35 16.92
CA ASN A 96 3.59 3.52 17.88
C ASN A 96 4.48 4.34 18.82
N ALA A 97 4.55 5.67 18.65
CA ALA A 97 5.42 6.49 19.49
C ALA A 97 4.99 6.39 20.96
N SER A 98 5.98 6.11 21.82
CA SER A 98 5.78 5.93 23.25
C SER A 98 7.09 6.22 24.00
N PRO A 99 7.04 6.48 25.32
CA PRO A 99 8.27 6.70 26.10
C PRO A 99 9.24 5.52 26.04
N VAL A 100 8.72 4.30 25.92
CA VAL A 100 9.53 3.08 25.84
C VAL A 100 10.30 3.02 24.52
N LEU A 101 9.63 3.34 23.41
CA LEU A 101 10.31 3.42 22.10
C LEU A 101 11.31 4.56 22.04
N VAL A 102 10.99 5.73 22.56
CA VAL A 102 11.95 6.84 22.65
C VAL A 102 13.20 6.41 23.44
N ARG A 103 13.02 5.69 24.55
CA ARG A 103 14.15 5.16 25.34
C ARG A 103 14.97 4.14 24.55
N LEU A 104 14.31 3.21 23.85
CA LEU A 104 15.00 2.23 23.01
C LEU A 104 15.88 2.93 21.97
N PHE A 105 15.33 3.86 21.18
CA PHE A 105 16.08 4.53 20.12
C PHE A 105 17.16 5.49 20.65
N LYS A 106 16.98 6.09 21.82
CA LYS A 106 18.08 6.80 22.52
C LYS A 106 19.25 5.87 22.84
N ARG A 107 18.98 4.68 23.33
CA ARG A 107 20.02 3.66 23.61
C ARG A 107 20.70 3.19 22.32
N ILE A 108 19.93 2.91 21.27
CA ILE A 108 20.42 2.52 19.96
C ILE A 108 21.38 3.59 19.40
N LYS A 109 20.95 4.85 19.44
CA LYS A 109 21.77 5.99 19.00
C LYS A 109 23.03 6.16 19.81
N SER A 110 22.98 5.94 21.14
CA SER A 110 24.16 6.09 22.04
C SER A 110 25.27 5.06 21.79
N VAL A 111 24.97 3.96 21.10
CA VAL A 111 25.96 2.96 20.69
C VAL A 111 26.35 3.05 19.21
N GLY A 112 26.00 4.16 18.56
CA GLY A 112 26.41 4.46 17.18
C GLY A 112 25.60 3.78 16.08
N ILE A 113 24.45 3.18 16.41
CA ILE A 113 23.57 2.57 15.41
C ILE A 113 22.62 3.63 14.85
N ASN A 114 22.67 3.87 13.55
CA ASN A 114 21.77 4.79 12.86
C ASN A 114 20.35 4.21 12.79
N SER A 115 19.35 5.09 12.75
CA SER A 115 17.96 4.66 12.66
C SER A 115 17.18 5.54 11.68
N VAL A 116 16.33 4.91 10.86
CA VAL A 116 15.35 5.60 10.03
C VAL A 116 13.95 5.04 10.30
N MET A 117 12.94 5.89 10.22
CA MET A 117 11.56 5.52 10.49
C MET A 117 10.68 5.71 9.26
N GLU A 118 10.10 4.63 8.74
CA GLU A 118 9.09 4.69 7.70
C GLU A 118 7.73 5.04 8.29
N ILE A 119 7.09 6.08 7.77
CA ILE A 119 5.69 6.42 8.02
C ILE A 119 4.91 6.15 6.72
N PRO A 120 4.12 5.06 6.68
CA PRO A 120 3.50 4.58 5.44
C PRO A 120 2.43 5.50 4.89
N THR A 121 1.73 6.25 5.75
CA THR A 121 0.71 7.25 5.37
C THR A 121 0.91 8.50 6.20
N TYR A 122 0.89 9.66 5.56
CA TYR A 122 0.96 10.95 6.26
C TYR A 122 0.07 11.99 5.57
N PRO A 123 -0.74 12.75 6.33
CA PRO A 123 -0.97 12.64 7.78
C PRO A 123 -1.91 11.47 8.12
N TYR A 124 -1.53 10.60 9.05
CA TYR A 124 -2.35 9.45 9.46
C TYR A 124 -3.42 9.77 10.52
N ASP A 125 -3.38 10.95 11.11
CA ASP A 125 -4.36 11.38 12.13
C ASP A 125 -5.81 11.32 11.62
N LYS A 126 -6.01 11.43 10.30
CA LYS A 126 -7.32 11.38 9.63
C LYS A 126 -7.81 9.95 9.35
N GLU A 127 -6.92 8.97 9.31
CA GLU A 127 -7.29 7.57 9.08
C GLU A 127 -7.97 6.92 10.30
N VAL A 128 -7.84 7.54 11.48
CA VAL A 128 -8.31 7.01 12.78
C VAL A 128 -9.79 7.28 13.03
N SER A 129 -10.47 8.03 12.19
CA SER A 129 -11.91 8.26 12.31
C SER A 129 -12.69 6.96 12.05
N GLY A 130 -13.21 6.34 13.13
CA GLY A 130 -13.93 5.06 13.08
C GLY A 130 -13.27 3.91 13.84
N TYR A 131 -12.10 4.12 14.45
CA TYR A 131 -11.39 3.13 15.25
C TYR A 131 -11.96 2.98 16.66
N CYS A 132 -11.59 1.87 17.30
CA CYS A 132 -12.00 1.60 18.68
C CYS A 132 -11.32 2.55 19.68
N LEU A 133 -11.84 2.61 20.93
CA LEU A 133 -11.30 3.45 22.01
C LEU A 133 -9.79 3.22 22.25
N ASN A 134 -9.30 1.98 22.07
CA ASN A 134 -7.88 1.66 22.25
C ASN A 134 -7.00 2.36 21.21
N ASP A 135 -7.46 2.48 19.97
CA ASP A 135 -6.72 3.15 18.90
C ASP A 135 -6.68 4.65 19.12
N MET A 136 -7.78 5.22 19.63
CA MET A 136 -7.83 6.63 20.02
C MET A 136 -6.84 6.95 21.15
N VAL A 137 -6.74 6.09 22.17
CA VAL A 137 -5.77 6.23 23.26
C VAL A 137 -4.34 6.09 22.72
N SER A 138 -4.10 5.12 21.83
CA SER A 138 -2.79 4.92 21.19
C SER A 138 -2.38 6.16 20.39
N LEU A 139 -3.30 6.77 19.64
CA LEU A 139 -3.05 7.99 18.88
C LEU A 139 -2.72 9.18 19.81
N GLN A 140 -3.39 9.31 20.96
CA GLN A 140 -3.09 10.41 21.91
C GLN A 140 -1.69 10.24 22.51
N ILE A 141 -1.29 9.00 22.87
CA ILE A 141 0.06 8.70 23.34
C ILE A 141 1.07 9.01 22.23
N ASP A 142 0.79 8.55 21.02
CA ASP A 142 1.64 8.80 19.86
C ASP A 142 1.87 10.30 19.63
N LYS A 143 0.81 11.13 19.67
CA LYS A 143 0.90 12.59 19.54
C LYS A 143 1.82 13.25 20.57
N LEU A 144 1.88 12.70 21.77
CA LEU A 144 2.75 13.23 22.84
C LEU A 144 4.24 12.89 22.61
N PHE A 145 4.54 11.76 21.97
CA PHE A 145 5.91 11.24 21.88
C PHE A 145 6.48 11.18 20.46
N ARG A 146 5.67 11.35 19.40
CA ARG A 146 6.11 11.18 18.02
C ARG A 146 7.22 12.14 17.60
N ASN A 147 7.22 13.41 18.08
CA ASN A 147 8.30 14.35 17.80
C ASN A 147 9.60 13.94 18.51
N GLN A 148 9.48 13.44 19.77
CA GLN A 148 10.65 12.94 20.50
C GLN A 148 11.22 11.67 19.89
N LEU A 149 10.35 10.78 19.34
CA LEU A 149 10.79 9.60 18.63
C LEU A 149 11.45 9.97 17.31
N ALA A 150 10.85 10.87 16.54
CA ALA A 150 11.40 11.35 15.28
C ALA A 150 12.79 11.99 15.43
N SER A 151 13.04 12.72 16.54
CA SER A 151 14.36 13.31 16.82
C SER A 151 15.46 12.30 17.12
N GLN A 152 15.14 11.03 17.34
CA GLN A 152 16.13 9.96 17.47
C GLN A 152 16.51 9.33 16.12
N MET A 153 15.78 9.66 15.05
CA MET A 153 15.98 9.12 13.71
C MET A 153 16.90 10.03 12.89
N GLU A 154 17.64 9.47 11.95
CA GLU A 154 18.39 10.25 10.96
C GLU A 154 17.47 10.90 9.92
N ALA A 155 16.38 10.23 9.60
CA ALA A 155 15.33 10.73 8.70
C ALA A 155 14.02 9.94 8.86
N ILE A 156 12.95 10.52 8.34
CA ILE A 156 11.67 9.83 8.15
C ILE A 156 11.52 9.44 6.67
N VAL A 157 11.34 8.16 6.41
CA VAL A 157 10.99 7.66 5.08
C VAL A 157 9.50 7.83 4.86
N THR A 158 9.10 8.49 3.78
CA THR A 158 7.70 8.80 3.51
C THR A 158 7.34 8.61 2.04
N PHE A 159 6.07 8.29 1.80
CA PHE A 159 5.45 8.20 0.47
C PHE A 159 4.67 9.48 0.10
N SER A 160 4.68 10.47 0.99
CA SER A 160 4.11 11.80 0.78
C SER A 160 5.16 12.80 0.28
N ASP A 161 4.72 13.98 -0.15
CA ASP A 161 5.61 15.05 -0.61
C ASP A 161 6.07 15.98 0.54
N ALA A 162 5.76 15.66 1.78
CA ALA A 162 6.16 16.46 2.94
C ALA A 162 7.70 16.51 3.09
N ASP A 163 8.27 17.70 3.25
CA ASP A 163 9.72 17.90 3.46
C ASP A 163 10.16 17.58 4.89
N GLN A 164 9.22 17.72 5.83
CA GLN A 164 9.42 17.39 7.23
C GLN A 164 8.20 16.69 7.81
N ILE A 165 8.45 15.71 8.68
CA ILE A 165 7.42 15.02 9.46
C ILE A 165 7.88 14.98 10.91
N PHE A 166 7.04 15.46 11.83
CA PHE A 166 7.32 15.54 13.27
C PHE A 166 8.63 16.25 13.63
N GLY A 167 8.98 17.29 12.83
CA GLY A 167 10.19 18.07 13.01
C GLY A 167 11.48 17.42 12.46
N GLN A 168 11.38 16.24 11.84
CA GLN A 168 12.50 15.55 11.24
C GLN A 168 12.44 15.64 9.71
N ARG A 169 13.61 15.74 9.04
CA ARG A 169 13.73 15.70 7.58
C ARG A 169 13.17 14.40 7.00
N THR A 170 12.69 14.45 5.78
CA THR A 170 12.15 13.28 5.09
C THR A 170 13.06 12.75 3.98
N ILE A 171 12.95 11.45 3.75
CA ILE A 171 13.40 10.78 2.53
C ILE A 171 12.15 10.35 1.79
N LYS A 172 11.86 11.06 0.70
CA LYS A 172 10.68 10.79 -0.13
C LYS A 172 10.98 9.62 -1.07
N ILE A 173 10.14 8.61 -1.01
CA ILE A 173 10.17 7.46 -1.92
C ILE A 173 8.78 7.19 -2.48
N SER A 174 8.71 6.33 -3.49
CA SER A 174 7.45 5.78 -3.96
C SER A 174 7.21 4.38 -3.38
N ASN A 175 5.96 3.91 -3.40
CA ASN A 175 5.71 2.49 -3.26
C ASN A 175 6.41 1.76 -4.41
N GLY A 176 7.19 0.76 -4.06
CA GLY A 176 8.00 0.01 -5.01
C GLY A 176 7.23 -1.12 -5.69
N ILE A 177 7.85 -1.65 -6.71
CA ILE A 177 7.38 -2.77 -7.51
C ILE A 177 8.38 -3.92 -7.36
N ASP A 178 7.89 -5.13 -7.11
CA ASP A 178 8.67 -6.35 -7.30
C ASP A 178 8.39 -6.91 -8.69
N PHE A 179 9.21 -6.55 -9.66
CA PHE A 179 9.02 -6.93 -11.06
C PHE A 179 9.13 -8.43 -11.31
N ASP A 180 9.79 -9.18 -10.42
CA ASP A 180 9.93 -10.63 -10.54
C ASP A 180 8.61 -11.35 -10.26
N SER A 181 7.75 -10.76 -9.39
CA SER A 181 6.47 -11.34 -8.97
C SER A 181 5.28 -10.89 -9.82
N ILE A 182 5.45 -9.89 -10.68
CA ILE A 182 4.37 -9.32 -11.49
C ILE A 182 4.63 -9.60 -12.97
N PRO A 183 3.89 -10.52 -13.60
CA PRO A 183 4.05 -10.80 -15.03
C PRO A 183 3.60 -9.62 -15.89
N LEU A 184 4.18 -9.50 -17.06
CA LEU A 184 3.71 -8.57 -18.08
C LEU A 184 2.34 -9.03 -18.60
N HIS A 185 1.43 -8.13 -18.73
CA HIS A 185 0.08 -8.34 -19.26
C HIS A 185 0.16 -8.86 -20.71
N GLN A 186 -0.58 -9.92 -20.97
CA GLN A 186 -0.71 -10.53 -22.28
C GLN A 186 -2.19 -10.50 -22.69
N PRO A 187 -2.67 -9.39 -23.29
CA PRO A 187 -4.08 -9.25 -23.59
C PRO A 187 -4.54 -10.35 -24.54
N LYS A 188 -5.55 -11.11 -24.13
CA LYS A 188 -6.25 -12.03 -25.03
C LYS A 188 -7.06 -11.20 -26.04
N THR A 189 -7.15 -11.67 -27.26
CA THR A 189 -8.02 -11.05 -28.26
C THR A 189 -9.46 -11.15 -27.76
N VAL A 190 -10.05 -10.02 -27.40
CA VAL A 190 -11.46 -9.92 -27.03
C VAL A 190 -12.28 -9.66 -28.29
N ASN A 191 -13.52 -10.11 -28.32
CA ASN A 191 -14.44 -9.77 -29.41
C ASN A 191 -14.53 -8.25 -29.57
N ASP A 192 -14.51 -7.74 -30.79
CA ASP A 192 -14.54 -6.30 -31.09
C ASP A 192 -15.74 -5.56 -30.45
N GLY A 193 -16.79 -6.31 -30.09
CA GLY A 193 -17.99 -5.80 -29.43
C GLY A 193 -17.90 -5.69 -27.91
N GLU A 194 -16.83 -6.16 -27.27
CA GLU A 194 -16.72 -6.24 -25.81
C GLU A 194 -15.50 -5.49 -25.28
N ILE A 195 -15.63 -4.91 -24.09
CA ILE A 195 -14.55 -4.27 -23.33
C ILE A 195 -14.56 -4.84 -21.91
N HIS A 196 -13.43 -5.35 -21.47
CA HIS A 196 -13.26 -5.89 -20.13
C HIS A 196 -12.36 -4.95 -19.33
N LEU A 197 -12.88 -4.44 -18.19
CA LEU A 197 -12.20 -3.58 -17.24
C LEU A 197 -11.91 -4.38 -15.97
N ILE A 198 -10.81 -4.10 -15.27
CA ILE A 198 -10.47 -4.79 -14.02
C ILE A 198 -10.24 -3.79 -12.88
N GLY A 199 -10.81 -4.08 -11.70
CA GLY A 199 -10.50 -3.39 -10.44
C GLY A 199 -10.11 -4.39 -9.36
N VAL A 200 -8.94 -4.22 -8.76
CA VAL A 200 -8.43 -5.08 -7.68
C VAL A 200 -8.41 -4.32 -6.38
N ALA A 201 -9.22 -4.70 -5.41
CA ALA A 201 -9.27 -4.03 -4.10
C ALA A 201 -9.99 -4.86 -3.03
N GLU A 202 -9.63 -4.63 -1.77
CA GLU A 202 -10.56 -4.69 -0.67
C GLU A 202 -11.40 -3.40 -0.74
N ILE A 203 -12.67 -3.52 -1.19
CA ILE A 203 -13.44 -2.37 -1.65
C ILE A 203 -14.02 -1.63 -0.45
N HIS A 204 -13.50 -0.45 -0.21
CA HIS A 204 -14.02 0.53 0.74
C HIS A 204 -14.59 1.74 0.00
N TYR A 205 -15.29 2.64 0.70
CA TYR A 205 -15.95 3.81 0.13
C TYR A 205 -15.01 4.74 -0.64
N TRP A 206 -13.72 4.77 -0.29
CA TRP A 206 -12.71 5.57 -0.99
C TRP A 206 -12.20 4.95 -2.31
N HIS A 207 -12.59 3.72 -2.64
CA HIS A 207 -12.25 3.16 -3.95
C HIS A 207 -13.15 3.70 -5.07
N GLY A 208 -14.40 4.10 -4.75
CA GLY A 208 -15.29 4.77 -5.68
C GLY A 208 -15.70 3.93 -6.90
N PHE A 209 -15.69 2.60 -6.78
CA PHE A 209 -16.11 1.70 -7.86
C PHE A 209 -17.61 1.82 -8.17
N ASP A 210 -18.41 2.27 -7.21
CA ASP A 210 -19.81 2.66 -7.39
C ASP A 210 -19.99 3.73 -8.49
N ARG A 211 -19.05 4.69 -8.58
CA ARG A 211 -19.03 5.72 -9.61
C ARG A 211 -18.81 5.14 -11.01
N LEU A 212 -17.94 4.11 -11.12
CA LEU A 212 -17.73 3.42 -12.40
C LEU A 212 -18.99 2.67 -12.81
N VAL A 213 -19.60 1.91 -11.88
CA VAL A 213 -20.83 1.15 -12.16
C VAL A 213 -21.97 2.08 -12.56
N ALA A 214 -22.15 3.23 -11.88
CA ALA A 214 -23.10 4.27 -12.28
C ALA A 214 -22.80 4.80 -13.69
N GLY A 215 -21.52 5.07 -14.00
CA GLY A 215 -21.08 5.51 -15.32
C GLY A 215 -21.34 4.50 -16.43
N MET A 216 -21.18 3.19 -16.14
CA MET A 216 -21.57 2.12 -17.05
C MET A 216 -23.09 2.13 -17.32
N GLY A 217 -23.90 2.33 -16.29
CA GLY A 217 -25.35 2.47 -16.44
C GLY A 217 -25.75 3.66 -17.32
N GLU A 218 -25.09 4.80 -17.14
CA GLU A 218 -25.31 5.97 -17.99
C GLU A 218 -24.85 5.73 -19.43
N TYR A 219 -23.72 5.04 -19.62
CA TYR A 219 -23.22 4.67 -20.94
C TYR A 219 -24.25 3.80 -21.70
N TYR A 220 -24.78 2.76 -21.07
CA TYR A 220 -25.77 1.88 -21.70
C TYR A 220 -27.09 2.60 -22.06
N ARG A 221 -27.53 3.53 -21.20
CA ARG A 221 -28.73 4.34 -21.54
C ARG A 221 -28.52 5.23 -22.77
N LYS A 222 -27.31 5.77 -22.96
CA LYS A 222 -26.96 6.63 -24.09
C LYS A 222 -26.60 5.84 -25.36
N ASN A 223 -26.12 4.62 -25.20
CA ASN A 223 -25.60 3.77 -26.28
C ASN A 223 -26.17 2.34 -26.19
N PRO A 224 -27.47 2.13 -26.47
CA PRO A 224 -28.11 0.83 -26.33
C PRO A 224 -27.49 -0.26 -27.22
N ASP A 225 -27.02 0.12 -28.41
CA ASP A 225 -26.33 -0.77 -29.35
C ASP A 225 -24.80 -0.64 -29.30
N GLY A 226 -24.28 0.04 -28.28
CA GLY A 226 -22.86 0.23 -28.08
C GLY A 226 -22.14 -1.03 -27.64
N ARG A 227 -20.80 -0.94 -27.53
CA ARG A 227 -19.95 -2.03 -27.05
C ARG A 227 -20.39 -2.48 -25.66
N LYS A 228 -20.30 -3.78 -25.38
CA LYS A 228 -20.58 -4.33 -24.05
C LYS A 228 -19.37 -4.14 -23.15
N ILE A 229 -19.59 -3.59 -21.97
CA ILE A 229 -18.52 -3.27 -21.01
C ILE A 229 -18.70 -4.14 -19.79
N TYR A 230 -17.73 -4.98 -19.51
CA TYR A 230 -17.70 -5.85 -18.34
C TYR A 230 -16.72 -5.30 -17.32
N PHE A 231 -17.15 -5.20 -16.06
CA PHE A 231 -16.28 -4.79 -14.97
C PHE A 231 -15.98 -6.00 -14.09
N HIS A 232 -14.74 -6.48 -14.14
CA HIS A 232 -14.21 -7.56 -13.33
C HIS A 232 -13.71 -7.00 -12.01
N VAL A 233 -14.36 -7.41 -10.93
CA VAL A 233 -14.05 -6.99 -9.55
C VAL A 233 -13.33 -8.11 -8.85
N VAL A 234 -12.05 -7.92 -8.54
CA VAL A 234 -11.24 -8.86 -7.76
C VAL A 234 -11.03 -8.31 -6.35
N GLY A 235 -11.42 -9.09 -5.36
CA GLY A 235 -11.37 -8.74 -3.95
C GLY A 235 -12.71 -8.93 -3.27
N TRP A 236 -12.92 -8.27 -2.14
CA TRP A 236 -14.18 -8.31 -1.42
C TRP A 236 -14.65 -6.89 -1.08
N GLU A 237 -15.93 -6.74 -0.84
CA GLU A 237 -16.57 -5.46 -0.58
C GLU A 237 -16.90 -5.30 0.91
N ASP A 238 -16.37 -4.25 1.55
CA ASP A 238 -16.75 -3.84 2.90
C ASP A 238 -18.14 -3.17 2.89
N THR A 239 -19.18 -4.00 2.79
CA THR A 239 -20.56 -3.52 2.69
C THR A 239 -20.99 -2.69 3.90
N ARG A 240 -20.48 -2.99 5.11
CA ARG A 240 -20.78 -2.23 6.33
C ARG A 240 -20.07 -0.88 6.32
N GLY A 241 -18.80 -0.85 5.94
CA GLY A 241 -18.04 0.39 5.83
C GLY A 241 -18.61 1.32 4.76
N LEU A 242 -19.07 0.79 3.62
CA LEU A 242 -19.77 1.55 2.59
C LEU A 242 -21.06 2.19 3.14
N THR A 243 -21.97 1.38 3.67
CA THR A 243 -23.29 1.84 4.12
C THR A 243 -23.20 2.79 5.33
N ASN A 244 -22.28 2.54 6.27
CA ASN A 244 -22.05 3.42 7.42
C ASN A 244 -21.53 4.80 7.00
N ASN A 245 -20.88 4.91 5.86
CA ASN A 245 -20.41 6.18 5.28
C ASN A 245 -21.39 6.77 4.25
N GLY A 246 -22.58 6.19 4.09
CA GLY A 246 -23.62 6.69 3.20
C GLY A 246 -23.44 6.36 1.72
N TYR A 247 -22.58 5.38 1.39
CA TYR A 247 -22.34 4.93 0.02
C TYR A 247 -23.06 3.60 -0.28
N GLN A 248 -23.42 3.42 -1.55
CA GLN A 248 -24.07 2.21 -2.04
C GLN A 248 -23.05 1.11 -2.32
N THR A 249 -23.49 -0.14 -2.19
CA THR A 249 -22.73 -1.30 -2.68
C THR A 249 -22.79 -1.39 -4.20
N LEU A 250 -21.84 -2.13 -4.80
CA LEU A 250 -21.83 -2.32 -6.25
C LEU A 250 -23.11 -2.98 -6.75
N ASP A 251 -23.67 -3.93 -5.99
CA ASP A 251 -24.94 -4.60 -6.34
C ASP A 251 -26.12 -3.64 -6.32
N GLN A 252 -26.18 -2.74 -5.34
CA GLN A 252 -27.24 -1.73 -5.28
C GLN A 252 -27.20 -0.79 -6.48
N VAL A 253 -26.01 -0.32 -6.86
CA VAL A 253 -25.84 0.55 -8.01
C VAL A 253 -26.12 -0.21 -9.32
N ALA A 254 -25.58 -1.42 -9.47
CA ALA A 254 -25.81 -2.24 -10.67
C ALA A 254 -27.32 -2.53 -10.88
N ASN A 255 -28.03 -2.89 -9.81
CA ASN A 255 -29.48 -3.13 -9.84
C ASN A 255 -30.26 -1.86 -10.23
N GLN A 256 -29.91 -0.70 -9.67
CA GLN A 256 -30.55 0.58 -10.00
C GLN A 256 -30.50 0.89 -11.51
N TYR A 257 -29.45 0.44 -12.21
CA TYR A 257 -29.28 0.65 -13.63
C TYR A 257 -29.63 -0.58 -14.49
N GLY A 258 -29.98 -1.74 -13.91
CA GLY A 258 -30.29 -2.98 -14.60
C GLY A 258 -29.10 -3.57 -15.37
N ILE A 259 -27.90 -3.45 -14.77
CA ILE A 259 -26.63 -3.87 -15.42
C ILE A 259 -25.86 -4.92 -14.63
N GLU A 260 -26.51 -5.66 -13.75
CA GLU A 260 -25.89 -6.64 -12.82
C GLU A 260 -25.02 -7.66 -13.57
N LYS A 261 -25.48 -8.12 -14.73
CA LYS A 261 -24.76 -9.09 -15.58
C LYS A 261 -23.41 -8.60 -16.12
N TYR A 262 -23.17 -7.29 -16.06
CA TYR A 262 -21.92 -6.67 -16.53
C TYR A 262 -20.94 -6.39 -15.40
N VAL A 263 -21.28 -6.63 -14.13
CA VAL A 263 -20.42 -6.53 -12.97
C VAL A 263 -20.06 -7.92 -12.49
N ILE A 264 -18.84 -8.40 -12.80
CA ILE A 264 -18.40 -9.77 -12.57
C ILE A 264 -17.53 -9.79 -11.31
N LYS A 265 -18.03 -10.37 -10.23
CA LYS A 265 -17.32 -10.46 -8.95
C LYS A 265 -16.58 -11.79 -8.87
N HIS A 266 -15.27 -11.74 -8.71
CA HIS A 266 -14.40 -12.93 -8.64
C HIS A 266 -14.07 -13.36 -7.21
N GLY A 267 -14.35 -12.52 -6.20
CA GLY A 267 -13.80 -12.72 -4.87
C GLY A 267 -12.30 -12.46 -4.83
N ARG A 268 -11.62 -12.99 -3.81
CA ARG A 268 -10.16 -12.84 -3.66
C ARG A 268 -9.44 -13.81 -4.58
N LEU A 269 -8.57 -13.29 -5.44
CA LEU A 269 -7.71 -14.07 -6.32
C LEU A 269 -6.24 -13.67 -6.13
N PHE A 270 -5.33 -14.63 -6.34
CA PHE A 270 -3.89 -14.45 -6.21
C PHE A 270 -3.16 -15.26 -7.29
N GLY A 271 -1.91 -14.88 -7.59
CA GLY A 271 -1.04 -15.60 -8.52
C GLY A 271 -1.69 -15.78 -9.89
N GLU A 272 -1.57 -16.98 -10.47
CA GLU A 272 -2.04 -17.31 -11.81
C GLU A 272 -3.53 -17.00 -12.05
N GLN A 273 -4.40 -17.24 -11.04
CA GLN A 273 -5.82 -16.93 -11.19
C GLN A 273 -6.08 -15.42 -11.36
N LEU A 274 -5.34 -14.58 -10.65
CA LEU A 274 -5.40 -13.13 -10.82
C LEU A 274 -4.84 -12.72 -12.18
N ASP A 275 -3.74 -13.32 -12.61
CA ASP A 275 -3.11 -13.05 -13.89
C ASP A 275 -4.02 -13.40 -15.07
N GLU A 276 -4.77 -14.49 -14.97
CA GLU A 276 -5.77 -14.88 -15.97
C GLU A 276 -6.88 -13.85 -16.13
N VAL A 277 -7.37 -13.25 -15.03
CA VAL A 277 -8.38 -12.18 -15.10
C VAL A 277 -7.76 -10.92 -15.70
N PHE A 278 -6.53 -10.56 -15.33
CA PHE A 278 -5.83 -9.44 -15.97
C PHE A 278 -5.71 -9.61 -17.48
N ASN A 279 -5.34 -10.82 -17.93
CA ASN A 279 -5.16 -11.11 -19.37
C ASN A 279 -6.47 -11.09 -20.19
N GLN A 280 -7.63 -11.14 -19.54
CA GLN A 280 -8.94 -10.93 -20.16
C GLN A 280 -9.29 -9.44 -20.30
N CYS A 281 -8.65 -8.57 -19.52
CA CYS A 281 -9.00 -7.16 -19.41
C CYS A 281 -8.04 -6.28 -20.21
N VAL A 282 -8.53 -5.17 -20.72
CA VAL A 282 -7.73 -4.23 -21.54
C VAL A 282 -7.45 -2.91 -20.82
N PHE A 283 -8.12 -2.68 -19.69
CA PHE A 283 -7.98 -1.44 -18.95
C PHE A 283 -8.25 -1.66 -17.46
N ALA A 284 -7.50 -0.98 -16.58
CA ALA A 284 -7.60 -1.17 -15.13
C ALA A 284 -8.21 0.05 -14.42
N ILE A 285 -8.81 -0.22 -13.25
CA ILE A 285 -9.53 0.78 -12.46
C ILE A 285 -8.82 0.98 -11.13
N GLY A 286 -8.19 2.14 -10.98
CA GLY A 286 -7.59 2.61 -9.75
C GLY A 286 -8.63 3.10 -8.74
N SER A 287 -8.20 3.89 -7.75
CA SER A 287 -9.16 4.50 -6.82
C SER A 287 -9.84 5.69 -7.47
N LEU A 288 -11.17 5.75 -7.36
CA LEU A 288 -11.99 6.81 -7.96
C LEU A 288 -12.66 7.71 -6.91
N GLY A 289 -12.49 7.40 -5.61
CA GLY A 289 -13.19 8.06 -4.51
C GLY A 289 -12.26 8.51 -3.35
N ARG A 290 -10.96 8.71 -3.57
CA ARG A 290 -10.03 9.11 -2.49
C ARG A 290 -10.39 10.43 -1.80
N HIS A 291 -10.99 11.36 -2.53
CA HIS A 291 -11.55 12.60 -1.96
C HIS A 291 -12.52 12.35 -0.78
N ARG A 292 -13.25 11.22 -0.79
CA ARG A 292 -14.19 10.80 0.28
C ARG A 292 -13.48 10.58 1.64
N SER A 293 -12.22 10.14 1.62
CA SER A 293 -11.40 9.94 2.82
C SER A 293 -10.59 11.18 3.22
N GLY A 294 -10.65 12.26 2.44
CA GLY A 294 -9.85 13.46 2.63
C GLY A 294 -8.35 13.27 2.33
N ILE A 295 -7.96 12.13 1.77
CA ILE A 295 -6.59 11.83 1.33
C ILE A 295 -6.57 11.89 -0.19
N THR A 296 -6.18 13.04 -0.74
CA THR A 296 -6.22 13.29 -2.17
C THR A 296 -4.89 13.03 -2.88
N THR A 297 -3.79 13.07 -2.14
CA THR A 297 -2.45 12.78 -2.66
C THR A 297 -1.93 11.48 -2.06
N ILE A 298 -1.78 10.44 -2.85
CA ILE A 298 -1.35 9.12 -2.39
C ILE A 298 -0.75 8.29 -3.53
N LYS A 299 0.34 7.60 -3.24
CA LYS A 299 1.03 6.67 -4.15
C LYS A 299 0.55 5.24 -3.90
N THR A 300 -0.55 4.85 -4.55
CA THR A 300 -1.21 3.56 -4.29
C THR A 300 -0.44 2.37 -4.88
N LEU A 301 -0.47 1.22 -4.20
CA LEU A 301 0.15 -0.03 -4.70
C LEU A 301 -0.48 -0.50 -6.00
N LYS A 302 -1.80 -0.35 -6.15
CA LYS A 302 -2.53 -0.82 -7.34
C LYS A 302 -2.11 -0.10 -8.62
N ASN A 303 -1.90 1.24 -8.59
CA ASN A 303 -1.43 1.98 -9.77
C ASN A 303 -0.05 1.46 -10.22
N ARG A 304 0.84 1.13 -9.24
CA ARG A 304 2.15 0.54 -9.52
C ARG A 304 2.04 -0.85 -10.12
N GLU A 305 1.13 -1.68 -9.58
CA GLU A 305 0.89 -3.02 -10.13
C GLU A 305 0.33 -2.95 -11.56
N TYR A 306 -0.62 -2.07 -11.83
CA TYR A 306 -1.17 -1.89 -13.16
C TYR A 306 -0.09 -1.46 -14.17
N ALA A 307 0.73 -0.47 -13.81
CA ALA A 307 1.84 -0.06 -14.65
C ALA A 307 2.92 -1.15 -14.80
N ALA A 308 3.20 -1.90 -13.74
CA ALA A 308 4.13 -3.04 -13.80
C ALA A 308 3.62 -4.16 -14.71
N ARG A 309 2.32 -4.41 -14.74
CA ARG A 309 1.67 -5.32 -15.70
C ARG A 309 1.65 -4.75 -17.11
N GLY A 310 1.84 -3.45 -17.27
CA GLY A 310 1.76 -2.78 -18.58
C GLY A 310 0.33 -2.54 -19.05
N ILE A 311 -0.63 -2.40 -18.15
CA ILE A 311 -2.02 -2.11 -18.47
C ILE A 311 -2.35 -0.64 -18.18
N SER A 312 -3.02 0.02 -19.11
CA SER A 312 -3.53 1.39 -18.94
C SER A 312 -4.63 1.46 -17.89
N PHE A 313 -4.77 2.58 -17.19
CA PHE A 313 -5.72 2.68 -16.07
C PHE A 313 -6.27 4.09 -15.84
N ILE A 314 -7.35 4.17 -15.04
CA ILE A 314 -7.96 5.41 -14.56
C ILE A 314 -7.88 5.50 -13.04
N TYR A 315 -7.66 6.71 -12.50
CA TYR A 315 -7.70 7.00 -11.07
C TYR A 315 -8.03 8.47 -10.82
N SER A 316 -8.39 8.85 -9.57
CA SER A 316 -8.82 10.23 -9.24
C SER A 316 -7.90 10.97 -8.27
N GLU A 317 -7.07 10.25 -7.50
CA GLU A 317 -6.11 10.86 -6.59
C GLU A 317 -4.96 11.56 -7.33
N THR A 318 -4.20 12.40 -6.63
CA THR A 318 -2.92 12.91 -7.12
C THR A 318 -1.82 11.89 -6.84
N ASP A 319 -1.13 11.48 -7.90
CA ASP A 319 -0.01 10.55 -7.86
C ASP A 319 1.09 11.03 -8.81
N SER A 320 2.11 11.68 -8.26
CA SER A 320 3.18 12.34 -9.04
C SER A 320 3.94 11.38 -9.97
N ASP A 321 3.88 10.07 -9.73
CA ASP A 321 4.53 9.08 -10.60
C ASP A 321 3.72 8.84 -11.90
N PHE A 322 2.42 9.17 -11.91
CA PHE A 322 1.51 8.84 -13.00
C PHE A 322 0.74 10.02 -13.59
N ASP A 323 0.60 11.16 -12.89
CA ASP A 323 -0.27 12.27 -13.31
C ASP A 323 0.04 12.85 -14.71
N ASN A 324 1.26 12.65 -15.22
CA ASN A 324 1.68 13.11 -16.55
C ASN A 324 1.88 11.98 -17.57
N GLN A 325 1.43 10.75 -17.27
CA GLN A 325 1.62 9.61 -18.17
C GLN A 325 0.48 9.53 -19.20
N THR A 326 0.82 9.22 -20.44
CA THR A 326 -0.16 9.16 -21.55
C THR A 326 -1.04 7.91 -21.52
N TYR A 327 -0.66 6.92 -20.73
CA TYR A 327 -1.41 5.67 -20.57
C TYR A 327 -2.37 5.68 -19.37
N VAL A 328 -2.63 6.85 -18.80
CA VAL A 328 -3.60 6.99 -17.71
C VAL A 328 -4.68 8.00 -18.03
N ILE A 329 -5.88 7.75 -17.49
CA ILE A 329 -6.98 8.72 -17.48
C ILE A 329 -7.10 9.28 -16.07
N LYS A 330 -7.23 10.59 -15.95
CA LYS A 330 -7.43 11.28 -14.70
C LYS A 330 -8.90 11.59 -14.47
N ALA A 331 -9.55 10.81 -13.60
CA ALA A 331 -10.94 11.07 -13.23
C ALA A 331 -11.06 12.29 -12.30
N PRO A 332 -12.17 13.04 -12.35
CA PRO A 332 -12.44 14.10 -11.38
C PRO A 332 -12.54 13.58 -9.96
N ALA A 333 -11.97 14.28 -8.99
CA ALA A 333 -12.04 13.95 -7.57
C ALA A 333 -13.36 14.44 -6.95
N ASN A 334 -14.48 13.87 -7.38
CA ASN A 334 -15.84 14.16 -6.91
C ASN A 334 -16.70 12.89 -6.99
N ASP A 335 -17.99 12.98 -6.64
CA ASP A 335 -18.91 11.82 -6.63
C ASP A 335 -19.73 11.65 -7.91
N THR A 336 -19.43 12.38 -9.00
CA THR A 336 -20.13 12.19 -10.27
C THR A 336 -19.80 10.82 -10.87
N PRO A 337 -20.72 10.17 -11.59
CA PRO A 337 -20.45 8.97 -12.38
C PRO A 337 -19.24 9.16 -13.31
N ILE A 338 -18.48 8.10 -13.53
CA ILE A 338 -17.31 8.13 -14.44
C ILE A 338 -17.82 8.20 -15.90
N ASP A 339 -17.22 9.05 -16.72
CA ASP A 339 -17.49 9.05 -18.16
C ASP A 339 -16.85 7.81 -18.82
N VAL A 340 -17.65 6.75 -18.91
CA VAL A 340 -17.22 5.49 -19.55
C VAL A 340 -16.98 5.66 -21.04
N SER A 341 -17.62 6.64 -21.69
CA SER A 341 -17.35 6.94 -23.10
C SER A 341 -15.92 7.46 -23.32
N GLU A 342 -15.35 8.13 -22.34
CA GLU A 342 -13.93 8.54 -22.36
C GLU A 342 -13.01 7.32 -22.34
N ILE A 343 -13.29 6.32 -21.46
CA ILE A 343 -12.53 5.06 -21.40
C ILE A 343 -12.61 4.33 -22.74
N VAL A 344 -13.81 4.22 -23.33
CA VAL A 344 -14.01 3.57 -24.64
C VAL A 344 -13.18 4.27 -25.71
N ARG A 345 -13.31 5.61 -25.82
CA ARG A 345 -12.53 6.41 -26.78
C ARG A 345 -11.02 6.25 -26.59
N TYR A 346 -10.58 6.19 -25.34
CA TYR A 346 -9.17 5.97 -25.01
C TYR A 346 -8.70 4.60 -25.54
N ILE A 347 -9.43 3.51 -25.25
CA ILE A 347 -9.08 2.15 -25.68
C ILE A 347 -9.03 2.05 -27.21
N ASP A 348 -9.94 2.73 -27.91
CA ASP A 348 -10.01 2.73 -29.39
C ASP A 348 -8.83 3.47 -30.04
N ASN A 349 -8.36 4.54 -29.40
CA ASN A 349 -7.38 5.47 -30.00
C ASN A 349 -5.96 5.32 -29.46
N CYS A 350 -5.79 4.80 -28.23
CA CYS A 350 -4.51 4.74 -27.55
C CYS A 350 -4.00 3.30 -27.51
N LYS A 351 -3.09 2.96 -28.41
CA LYS A 351 -2.42 1.66 -28.44
C LYS A 351 -1.02 1.81 -27.82
N VAL A 352 -0.94 1.67 -26.50
CA VAL A 352 0.33 1.69 -25.78
C VAL A 352 0.77 0.25 -25.49
N GLU A 353 1.96 -0.11 -25.94
CA GLU A 353 2.51 -1.45 -25.69
C GLU A 353 2.74 -1.69 -24.18
N PRO A 354 2.34 -2.85 -23.65
CA PRO A 354 2.55 -3.19 -22.23
C PRO A 354 4.00 -3.06 -21.76
N SER A 355 4.96 -3.44 -22.61
CA SER A 355 6.39 -3.32 -22.33
C SER A 355 6.83 -1.87 -22.15
N TYR A 356 6.27 -0.94 -22.92
CA TYR A 356 6.55 0.49 -22.78
C TYR A 356 6.05 1.02 -21.43
N ILE A 357 4.80 0.73 -21.06
CA ILE A 357 4.24 1.14 -19.76
C ILE A 357 5.12 0.63 -18.63
N ARG A 358 5.46 -0.66 -18.64
CA ARG A 358 6.33 -1.28 -17.62
C ARG A 358 7.70 -0.60 -17.54
N GLN A 359 8.29 -0.23 -18.68
CA GLN A 359 9.59 0.43 -18.74
C GLN A 359 9.57 1.81 -18.06
N THR A 360 8.47 2.57 -18.21
CA THR A 360 8.34 3.91 -17.58
C THR A 360 8.43 3.86 -16.06
N VAL A 361 8.11 2.74 -15.42
CA VAL A 361 8.11 2.55 -13.97
C VAL A 361 9.27 1.67 -13.46
N ALA A 362 10.25 1.35 -14.30
CA ALA A 362 11.41 0.54 -13.89
C ALA A 362 12.18 1.12 -12.69
N HIS A 363 12.24 2.46 -12.59
CA HIS A 363 12.83 3.20 -11.48
C HIS A 363 12.05 3.04 -10.16
N LEU A 364 10.82 2.53 -10.19
CA LEU A 364 10.01 2.24 -9.00
C LEU A 364 10.26 0.84 -8.44
N SER A 365 11.30 0.10 -8.87
CA SER A 365 11.63 -1.18 -8.24
C SER A 365 11.93 -1.01 -6.75
N TRP A 366 11.55 -1.97 -5.90
CA TRP A 366 11.90 -1.93 -4.48
C TRP A 366 13.41 -1.89 -4.27
N LYS A 367 14.18 -2.55 -5.14
CA LYS A 367 15.64 -2.43 -5.13
C LYS A 367 16.08 -0.96 -5.21
N HIS A 368 15.58 -0.21 -6.20
CA HIS A 368 15.93 1.19 -6.38
C HIS A 368 15.42 2.08 -5.24
N GLN A 369 14.17 1.89 -4.79
CA GLN A 369 13.59 2.68 -3.71
C GLN A 369 14.35 2.49 -2.38
N MET A 370 14.77 1.27 -2.06
CA MET A 370 15.58 1.00 -0.87
C MET A 370 17.01 1.52 -1.02
N GLN A 371 17.61 1.45 -2.21
CA GLN A 371 18.90 2.07 -2.50
C GLN A 371 18.88 3.56 -2.21
N LEU A 372 17.86 4.30 -2.71
CA LEU A 372 17.69 5.73 -2.44
C LEU A 372 17.64 6.06 -0.95
N VAL A 373 16.95 5.24 -0.15
CA VAL A 373 16.91 5.43 1.30
C VAL A 373 18.31 5.28 1.91
N LEU A 374 18.97 4.17 1.59
CA LEU A 374 20.25 3.81 2.21
C LEU A 374 21.36 4.82 1.83
N GLU A 375 21.41 5.25 0.57
CA GLU A 375 22.36 6.28 0.12
C GLU A 375 22.15 7.61 0.85
N LYS A 376 20.90 8.06 1.01
CA LYS A 376 20.59 9.31 1.71
C LYS A 376 20.85 9.25 3.22
N VAL A 377 20.84 8.06 3.82
CA VAL A 377 21.22 7.86 5.22
C VAL A 377 22.74 7.91 5.36
N LEU A 378 23.47 7.19 4.50
CA LEU A 378 24.93 7.08 4.57
C LEU A 378 25.63 8.40 4.25
N ASN A 379 25.18 9.12 3.23
CA ASN A 379 25.80 10.38 2.81
C ASN A 379 25.71 11.49 3.87
N ASN A 380 24.75 11.41 4.80
CA ASN A 380 24.67 12.37 5.91
C ASN A 380 25.40 11.91 7.18
N SER A 381 25.89 10.69 7.23
CA SER A 381 26.73 10.22 8.34
C SER A 381 28.21 10.63 8.17
N ILE A 382 28.56 11.29 7.05
CA ILE A 382 29.92 11.70 6.68
C ILE A 382 30.15 13.20 6.96
N HIS A 383 29.14 13.93 7.40
CA HIS A 383 29.21 15.35 7.81
C HIS A 383 28.83 15.51 9.29
#